data_ba9a3ff88ba39a8a8bc432ee9762aa49
#
_entry.id   ba9a3ff88ba39a8a8bc432ee9762aa49
#
_cell.length_a   1.000
_cell.length_b   1.000
_cell.length_c   1.000
_cell.angle_alpha   90.00
_cell.angle_beta   90.00
_cell.angle_gamma   90.00
#
_symmetry.space_group_name_H-M   'P 1'
#
loop_
_entity.id
_entity.type
_entity.pdbx_description
1 polymer ?
#
loop_
_entity_poly.entity_id
_entity_poly.type
_entity_poly.pdbx_seq_one_letter_code
_entity_poly.pdbx_strand_id
1 'polypeptide(L)'
;MRRKFVHYHLIMSFRLADTHAHLDEPQLRQQKEAVLSRAREAGVGLIVNVGIGQGNSRRVVETAGCFPEVFAAVGVHPHGAASLKPSDLEDLAQLAGHPKVVAVGEIGLDFYRRRSPEQVQEHWFREQLALAHTLGKPVIIHTREATAATLKILQEDRRHLPGGVMHCFQGNLAEAQAFLDLGFFLSFSGVLTFPKAEPLRQVARRVPLNRVLVETDCPYLAPQPWRGKVNEPAYVTATAAALAELHNLSLEEAALLTWKNTLAAFGLDGQERIGKSEG
;
A
#
# COMPACT_ATOMS: atom_id res chain seq x y z
N MET A 1 -13.24 23.01 -39.92
CA MET A 1 -11.97 23.23 -39.18
C MET A 1 -11.77 22.09 -38.19
N ARG A 2 -10.89 21.13 -38.48
CA ARG A 2 -10.55 20.00 -37.60
C ARG A 2 -9.48 20.49 -36.61
N ARG A 3 -9.81 20.60 -35.33
CA ARG A 3 -8.82 20.85 -34.29
C ARG A 3 -7.95 19.61 -34.15
N LYS A 4 -6.68 19.71 -34.52
CA LYS A 4 -5.64 18.72 -34.21
C LYS A 4 -5.43 18.73 -32.70
N PHE A 5 -5.78 17.64 -32.03
CA PHE A 5 -5.31 17.39 -30.68
C PHE A 5 -3.82 17.11 -30.76
N VAL A 6 -3.02 18.08 -30.37
CA VAL A 6 -1.58 17.91 -30.16
C VAL A 6 -1.45 17.21 -28.81
N HIS A 7 -1.11 15.91 -28.83
CA HIS A 7 -0.69 15.18 -27.66
C HIS A 7 0.67 15.71 -27.24
N TYR A 8 0.70 16.67 -26.33
CA TYR A 8 1.91 16.94 -25.58
C TYR A 8 2.13 15.76 -24.63
N HIS A 9 3.12 14.92 -24.91
CA HIS A 9 3.75 14.07 -23.92
C HIS A 9 4.45 15.02 -22.93
N LEU A 10 3.72 15.51 -21.91
CA LEU A 10 4.35 16.07 -20.74
C LEU A 10 5.09 14.91 -20.07
N ILE A 11 6.42 14.90 -20.19
CA ILE A 11 7.26 14.11 -19.28
C ILE A 11 6.97 14.68 -17.90
N MET A 12 6.23 13.91 -17.08
CA MET A 12 5.90 14.34 -15.72
C MET A 12 7.21 14.53 -14.96
N SER A 13 7.43 15.73 -14.44
CA SER A 13 8.66 16.09 -13.72
C SER A 13 8.74 15.50 -12.31
N PHE A 14 7.68 14.83 -11.85
CA PHE A 14 7.54 14.22 -10.51
C PHE A 14 7.30 12.73 -10.59
N ARG A 15 7.58 12.04 -9.48
CA ARG A 15 7.32 10.61 -9.32
C ARG A 15 6.25 10.37 -8.29
N LEU A 16 5.33 9.46 -8.59
CA LEU A 16 4.33 8.94 -7.66
C LEU A 16 4.72 7.55 -7.18
N ALA A 17 4.29 7.22 -5.98
CA ALA A 17 4.34 5.86 -5.44
C ALA A 17 2.93 5.34 -5.23
N ASP A 18 2.68 4.08 -5.62
CA ASP A 18 1.51 3.30 -5.22
C ASP A 18 1.94 2.33 -4.12
N THR A 19 1.56 2.63 -2.88
CA THR A 19 2.05 1.88 -1.72
C THR A 19 1.32 0.57 -1.46
N HIS A 20 0.25 0.27 -2.25
CA HIS A 20 -0.49 -0.98 -2.13
C HIS A 20 -1.23 -1.35 -3.42
N ALA A 21 -0.75 -2.38 -4.08
CA ALA A 21 -1.33 -2.92 -5.31
C ALA A 21 -1.32 -4.45 -5.29
N HIS A 22 -2.28 -5.10 -5.96
CA HIS A 22 -2.33 -6.54 -6.15
C HIS A 22 -2.22 -6.89 -7.64
N LEU A 23 -1.03 -6.68 -8.21
CA LEU A 23 -0.75 -6.91 -9.64
C LEU A 23 -0.92 -8.38 -10.06
N ASP A 24 -0.86 -9.30 -9.09
CA ASP A 24 -0.96 -10.75 -9.32
C ASP A 24 -2.40 -11.29 -9.19
N GLU A 25 -3.38 -10.41 -8.96
CA GLU A 25 -4.78 -10.76 -9.03
C GLU A 25 -5.23 -11.07 -10.48
N PRO A 26 -6.19 -11.97 -10.69
CA PRO A 26 -6.60 -12.44 -12.02
C PRO A 26 -6.93 -11.31 -13.01
N GLN A 27 -7.48 -10.20 -12.52
CA GLN A 27 -7.90 -9.06 -13.34
C GLN A 27 -6.72 -8.30 -13.98
N LEU A 28 -5.55 -8.32 -13.34
CA LEU A 28 -4.36 -7.57 -13.77
C LEU A 28 -3.23 -8.47 -14.27
N ARG A 29 -3.12 -9.69 -13.73
CA ARG A 29 -1.98 -10.60 -13.92
C ARG A 29 -1.64 -10.85 -15.39
N GLN A 30 -2.64 -11.07 -16.24
CA GLN A 30 -2.42 -11.41 -17.65
C GLN A 30 -2.00 -10.22 -18.51
N GLN A 31 -2.22 -8.99 -18.05
CA GLN A 31 -1.89 -7.75 -18.76
C GLN A 31 -0.92 -6.87 -17.96
N LYS A 32 -0.12 -7.48 -17.08
CA LYS A 32 0.75 -6.79 -16.14
C LYS A 32 1.71 -5.79 -16.81
N GLU A 33 2.34 -6.17 -17.92
CA GLU A 33 3.23 -5.29 -18.68
C GLU A 33 2.51 -4.03 -19.19
N ALA A 34 1.31 -4.19 -19.76
CA ALA A 34 0.51 -3.06 -20.22
C ALA A 34 0.04 -2.17 -19.05
N VAL A 35 -0.33 -2.76 -17.92
CA VAL A 35 -0.69 -2.04 -16.68
C VAL A 35 0.49 -1.22 -16.18
N LEU A 36 1.69 -1.80 -16.12
CA LEU A 36 2.91 -1.11 -15.69
C LEU A 36 3.37 -0.05 -16.69
N SER A 37 3.16 -0.26 -18.00
CA SER A 37 3.41 0.79 -19.00
C SER A 37 2.55 2.03 -18.73
N ARG A 38 1.24 1.86 -18.53
CA ARG A 38 0.34 2.97 -18.18
C ARG A 38 0.69 3.63 -16.85
N ALA A 39 1.15 2.84 -15.87
CA ALA A 39 1.63 3.38 -14.60
C ALA A 39 2.84 4.30 -14.80
N ARG A 40 3.85 3.87 -15.57
CA ARG A 40 5.02 4.71 -15.92
C ARG A 40 4.63 5.98 -16.67
N GLU A 41 3.72 5.87 -17.65
CA GLU A 41 3.19 7.01 -18.40
C GLU A 41 2.46 8.02 -17.50
N ALA A 42 1.83 7.53 -16.41
CA ALA A 42 1.19 8.35 -15.38
C ALA A 42 2.15 8.88 -14.30
N GLY A 43 3.46 8.66 -14.44
CA GLY A 43 4.48 9.13 -13.49
C GLY A 43 4.65 8.25 -12.25
N VAL A 44 4.08 7.04 -12.23
CA VAL A 44 4.27 6.10 -11.11
C VAL A 44 5.63 5.43 -11.25
N GLY A 45 6.54 5.73 -10.32
CA GLY A 45 7.91 5.24 -10.32
C GLY A 45 8.21 4.18 -9.26
N LEU A 46 7.26 3.91 -8.36
CA LEU A 46 7.35 2.88 -7.34
C LEU A 46 5.98 2.27 -7.08
N ILE A 47 5.92 0.94 -7.04
CA ILE A 47 4.71 0.17 -6.73
C ILE A 47 5.07 -0.90 -5.71
N VAL A 48 4.35 -0.96 -4.60
CA VAL A 48 4.44 -2.09 -3.66
C VAL A 48 3.36 -3.10 -4.04
N ASN A 49 3.78 -4.21 -4.63
CA ASN A 49 2.93 -5.35 -4.97
C ASN A 49 2.77 -6.26 -3.76
N VAL A 50 1.56 -6.42 -3.25
CA VAL A 50 1.29 -6.97 -1.92
C VAL A 50 0.74 -8.37 -2.00
N GLY A 51 1.38 -9.29 -1.25
CA GLY A 51 0.95 -10.67 -1.07
C GLY A 51 -0.19 -10.80 -0.07
N ILE A 52 -1.13 -11.69 -0.35
CA ILE A 52 -2.29 -11.99 0.50
C ILE A 52 -2.36 -13.44 0.97
N GLY A 53 -1.31 -14.21 0.72
CA GLY A 53 -1.19 -15.62 1.04
C GLY A 53 0.11 -16.20 0.51
N GLN A 54 0.52 -17.38 1.00
CA GLN A 54 1.81 -17.99 0.68
C GLN A 54 2.08 -18.11 -0.84
N GLY A 55 1.18 -18.77 -1.58
CA GLY A 55 1.34 -18.92 -3.03
C GLY A 55 1.25 -17.62 -3.82
N ASN A 56 0.53 -16.64 -3.32
CA ASN A 56 0.47 -15.30 -3.89
C ASN A 56 1.75 -14.52 -3.53
N SER A 57 2.27 -14.61 -2.30
CA SER A 57 3.53 -13.98 -1.86
C SER A 57 4.72 -14.40 -2.74
N ARG A 58 4.80 -15.66 -3.14
CA ARG A 58 5.84 -16.11 -4.09
C ARG A 58 5.74 -15.38 -5.43
N ARG A 59 4.54 -15.28 -5.99
CA ARG A 59 4.32 -14.58 -7.27
C ARG A 59 4.62 -13.10 -7.22
N VAL A 60 4.29 -12.41 -6.11
CA VAL A 60 4.60 -10.97 -6.00
C VAL A 60 6.10 -10.72 -5.93
N VAL A 61 6.87 -11.64 -5.32
CA VAL A 61 8.34 -11.57 -5.33
C VAL A 61 8.91 -11.80 -6.73
N GLU A 62 8.39 -12.81 -7.46
CA GLU A 62 8.75 -13.05 -8.85
C GLU A 62 8.47 -11.82 -9.74
N THR A 63 7.29 -11.21 -9.55
CA THR A 63 6.93 -9.97 -10.26
C THR A 63 7.89 -8.83 -9.93
N ALA A 64 8.21 -8.62 -8.67
CA ALA A 64 9.16 -7.58 -8.26
C ALA A 64 10.57 -7.81 -8.82
N GLY A 65 10.98 -9.06 -9.00
CA GLY A 65 12.24 -9.42 -9.66
C GLY A 65 12.29 -9.08 -11.15
N CYS A 66 11.13 -9.03 -11.83
CA CYS A 66 11.04 -8.75 -13.27
C CYS A 66 10.94 -7.26 -13.61
N PHE A 67 10.44 -6.41 -12.69
CA PHE A 67 10.16 -5.00 -12.97
C PHE A 67 10.88 -4.09 -11.97
N PRO A 68 11.73 -3.16 -12.44
CA PRO A 68 12.57 -2.34 -11.57
C PRO A 68 11.77 -1.43 -10.62
N GLU A 69 10.62 -0.92 -11.05
CA GLU A 69 9.73 -0.05 -10.27
C GLU A 69 8.89 -0.81 -9.25
N VAL A 70 8.82 -2.16 -9.33
CA VAL A 70 8.00 -2.98 -8.44
C VAL A 70 8.83 -3.50 -7.28
N PHE A 71 8.31 -3.31 -6.07
CA PHE A 71 8.74 -3.92 -4.82
C PHE A 71 7.65 -4.89 -4.34
N ALA A 72 7.98 -5.75 -3.38
CA ALA A 72 7.05 -6.74 -2.87
C ALA A 72 6.83 -6.59 -1.36
N ALA A 73 5.64 -6.92 -0.90
CA ALA A 73 5.36 -7.27 0.48
C ALA A 73 4.85 -8.71 0.54
N VAL A 74 5.27 -9.47 1.56
CA VAL A 74 4.91 -10.88 1.71
C VAL A 74 4.20 -11.11 3.02
N GLY A 75 3.06 -11.82 2.97
CA GLY A 75 2.24 -12.05 4.15
C GLY A 75 0.99 -12.86 3.84
N VAL A 76 0.18 -13.09 4.87
CA VAL A 76 -1.11 -13.74 4.74
C VAL A 76 -2.19 -12.86 5.33
N HIS A 77 -3.08 -12.42 4.46
CA HIS A 77 -4.26 -11.63 4.79
C HIS A 77 -5.17 -12.38 5.78
N PRO A 78 -5.89 -11.70 6.68
CA PRO A 78 -6.77 -12.33 7.66
C PRO A 78 -7.81 -13.30 7.06
N HIS A 79 -8.21 -13.12 5.82
CA HIS A 79 -9.09 -14.06 5.13
C HIS A 79 -8.50 -15.48 4.97
N GLY A 80 -7.19 -15.58 4.86
CA GLY A 80 -6.45 -16.84 4.72
C GLY A 80 -5.96 -17.44 6.03
N ALA A 81 -6.16 -16.75 7.16
CA ALA A 81 -5.58 -17.12 8.45
C ALA A 81 -5.93 -18.56 8.89
N ALA A 82 -7.15 -19.03 8.61
CA ALA A 82 -7.58 -20.39 8.99
C ALA A 82 -6.80 -21.53 8.29
N SER A 83 -6.13 -21.24 7.19
CA SER A 83 -5.34 -22.23 6.44
C SER A 83 -3.83 -22.16 6.73
N LEU A 84 -3.37 -21.16 7.49
CA LEU A 84 -1.96 -21.00 7.85
C LEU A 84 -1.47 -22.14 8.76
N LYS A 85 -0.19 -22.47 8.55
CA LYS A 85 0.59 -23.41 9.35
C LYS A 85 1.91 -22.75 9.77
N PRO A 86 2.56 -23.23 10.83
CA PRO A 86 3.87 -22.72 11.24
C PRO A 86 4.93 -22.74 10.12
N SER A 87 4.93 -23.79 9.27
CA SER A 87 5.84 -23.87 8.11
C SER A 87 5.66 -22.76 7.10
N ASP A 88 4.47 -22.16 7.02
CA ASP A 88 4.21 -21.07 6.09
C ASP A 88 4.94 -19.77 6.50
N LEU A 89 5.19 -19.58 7.81
CA LEU A 89 6.01 -18.48 8.32
C LEU A 89 7.47 -18.63 7.92
N GLU A 90 8.00 -19.86 7.89
CA GLU A 90 9.37 -20.15 7.43
C GLU A 90 9.49 -19.81 5.93
N ASP A 91 8.51 -20.21 5.13
CA ASP A 91 8.44 -19.86 3.71
C ASP A 91 8.37 -18.34 3.49
N LEU A 92 7.54 -17.63 4.29
CA LEU A 92 7.47 -16.16 4.23
C LEU A 92 8.79 -15.52 4.64
N ALA A 93 9.48 -16.05 5.67
CA ALA A 93 10.79 -15.57 6.09
C ALA A 93 11.83 -15.72 4.96
N GLN A 94 11.83 -16.86 4.27
CA GLN A 94 12.69 -17.10 3.12
C GLN A 94 12.42 -16.12 1.98
N LEU A 95 11.14 -15.91 1.63
CA LEU A 95 10.73 -14.94 0.60
C LEU A 95 11.13 -13.51 0.98
N ALA A 96 11.00 -13.16 2.27
CA ALA A 96 11.35 -11.84 2.78
C ALA A 96 12.85 -11.54 2.71
N GLY A 97 13.71 -12.55 2.52
CA GLY A 97 15.15 -12.39 2.24
C GLY A 97 15.46 -11.81 0.86
N HIS A 98 14.50 -11.79 -0.07
CA HIS A 98 14.71 -11.22 -1.39
C HIS A 98 14.86 -9.68 -1.30
N PRO A 99 15.83 -9.05 -2.01
CA PRO A 99 16.14 -7.61 -1.87
C PRO A 99 15.00 -6.68 -2.28
N LYS A 100 14.07 -7.17 -3.10
CA LYS A 100 12.87 -6.42 -3.51
C LYS A 100 11.71 -6.54 -2.52
N VAL A 101 11.81 -7.37 -1.47
CA VAL A 101 10.79 -7.45 -0.43
C VAL A 101 11.05 -6.39 0.62
N VAL A 102 10.14 -5.43 0.72
CA VAL A 102 10.28 -4.23 1.57
C VAL A 102 9.41 -4.26 2.82
N ALA A 103 8.45 -5.17 2.93
CA ALA A 103 7.56 -5.26 4.09
C ALA A 103 7.04 -6.68 4.31
N VAL A 104 6.57 -6.95 5.52
CA VAL A 104 5.68 -8.09 5.82
C VAL A 104 4.23 -7.59 5.71
N GLY A 105 3.47 -8.16 4.82
CA GLY A 105 2.09 -7.75 4.53
C GLY A 105 1.56 -8.41 3.25
N GLU A 106 0.26 -8.42 3.12
CA GLU A 106 -0.79 -7.80 3.95
C GLU A 106 -1.14 -8.71 5.12
N ILE A 107 -1.13 -8.17 6.33
CA ILE A 107 -1.46 -8.87 7.57
C ILE A 107 -2.50 -8.07 8.36
N GLY A 108 -3.14 -8.64 9.38
CA GLY A 108 -4.06 -7.88 10.22
C GLY A 108 -5.38 -8.59 10.49
N LEU A 109 -6.47 -7.80 10.60
CA LEU A 109 -7.77 -8.28 11.06
C LEU A 109 -8.91 -7.80 10.15
N ASP A 110 -9.84 -8.69 9.81
CA ASP A 110 -11.09 -8.39 9.09
C ASP A 110 -12.27 -9.04 9.83
N PHE A 111 -12.96 -8.28 10.64
CA PHE A 111 -14.14 -8.72 11.37
C PHE A 111 -15.45 -8.44 10.61
N TYR A 112 -15.35 -7.79 9.45
CA TYR A 112 -16.48 -7.61 8.53
C TYR A 112 -16.78 -8.88 7.74
N ARG A 113 -15.77 -9.43 7.05
CA ARG A 113 -15.94 -10.63 6.21
C ARG A 113 -15.89 -11.93 6.99
N ARG A 114 -15.14 -11.98 8.07
CA ARG A 114 -15.00 -13.13 9.00
C ARG A 114 -14.74 -14.46 8.29
N ARG A 115 -13.91 -14.45 7.23
CA ARG A 115 -13.57 -15.68 6.48
C ARG A 115 -12.74 -16.67 7.31
N SER A 116 -12.04 -16.16 8.31
CA SER A 116 -11.38 -16.95 9.36
C SER A 116 -11.92 -16.51 10.72
N PRO A 117 -11.98 -17.38 11.74
CA PRO A 117 -12.38 -17.01 13.09
C PRO A 117 -11.51 -15.88 13.65
N GLU A 118 -12.08 -14.93 14.40
CA GLU A 118 -11.39 -13.76 14.94
C GLU A 118 -10.14 -14.14 15.74
N GLN A 119 -10.25 -15.13 16.63
CA GLN A 119 -9.13 -15.62 17.45
C GLN A 119 -7.98 -16.19 16.60
N VAL A 120 -8.30 -16.85 15.47
CA VAL A 120 -7.30 -17.38 14.54
C VAL A 120 -6.63 -16.24 13.78
N GLN A 121 -7.40 -15.21 13.38
CA GLN A 121 -6.84 -13.99 12.77
C GLN A 121 -5.89 -13.29 13.74
N GLU A 122 -6.28 -13.09 15.01
CA GLU A 122 -5.45 -12.45 16.04
C GLU A 122 -4.17 -13.24 16.30
N HIS A 123 -4.24 -14.57 16.38
CA HIS A 123 -3.07 -15.42 16.56
C HIS A 123 -2.06 -15.21 15.40
N TRP A 124 -2.49 -15.37 14.17
CA TRP A 124 -1.60 -15.26 13.02
C TRP A 124 -1.16 -13.82 12.72
N PHE A 125 -1.94 -12.83 13.12
CA PHE A 125 -1.49 -11.45 13.08
C PHE A 125 -0.28 -11.22 14.00
N ARG A 126 -0.34 -11.72 15.25
CA ARG A 126 0.78 -11.65 16.21
C ARG A 126 2.03 -12.40 15.70
N GLU A 127 1.85 -13.60 15.17
CA GLU A 127 2.96 -14.38 14.63
C GLU A 127 3.66 -13.67 13.46
N GLN A 128 2.90 -13.05 12.57
CA GLN A 128 3.46 -12.27 11.46
C GLN A 128 4.07 -10.94 11.90
N LEU A 129 3.58 -10.29 12.95
CA LEU A 129 4.24 -9.14 13.58
C LEU A 129 5.59 -9.55 14.17
N ALA A 130 5.65 -10.67 14.89
CA ALA A 130 6.90 -11.20 15.45
C ALA A 130 7.91 -11.55 14.33
N LEU A 131 7.44 -12.13 13.23
CA LEU A 131 8.25 -12.38 12.05
C LEU A 131 8.82 -11.07 11.48
N ALA A 132 7.99 -10.05 11.29
CA ALA A 132 8.41 -8.75 10.77
C ALA A 132 9.46 -8.10 11.67
N HIS A 133 9.28 -8.16 12.98
CA HIS A 133 10.26 -7.69 13.96
C HIS A 133 11.59 -8.41 13.82
N THR A 134 11.58 -9.74 13.76
CA THR A 134 12.79 -10.57 13.60
C THR A 134 13.54 -10.24 12.31
N LEU A 135 12.81 -9.94 11.23
CA LEU A 135 13.37 -9.58 9.93
C LEU A 135 13.77 -8.10 9.81
N GLY A 136 13.42 -7.26 10.80
CA GLY A 136 13.65 -5.82 10.75
C GLY A 136 12.90 -5.13 9.61
N LYS A 137 11.72 -5.67 9.21
CA LYS A 137 10.94 -5.14 8.10
C LYS A 137 9.66 -4.46 8.60
N PRO A 138 9.25 -3.31 8.04
CA PRO A 138 7.97 -2.69 8.34
C PRO A 138 6.82 -3.60 7.94
N VAL A 139 5.62 -3.32 8.47
CA VAL A 139 4.41 -4.09 8.17
C VAL A 139 3.39 -3.28 7.37
N ILE A 140 2.59 -3.97 6.55
CA ILE A 140 1.40 -3.42 5.90
C ILE A 140 0.19 -4.06 6.55
N ILE A 141 -0.62 -3.24 7.25
CA ILE A 141 -1.72 -3.71 8.10
C ILE A 141 -3.06 -3.42 7.46
N HIS A 142 -3.85 -4.49 7.32
CA HIS A 142 -5.27 -4.47 7.04
C HIS A 142 -6.06 -4.39 8.33
N THR A 143 -7.04 -3.49 8.41
CA THR A 143 -8.01 -3.48 9.50
C THR A 143 -9.39 -3.11 8.98
N ARG A 144 -10.37 -3.96 9.22
CA ARG A 144 -11.76 -3.72 8.80
C ARG A 144 -12.74 -4.19 9.87
N GLU A 145 -13.49 -3.24 10.45
CA GLU A 145 -14.36 -3.46 11.63
C GLU A 145 -13.60 -4.11 12.80
N ALA A 146 -12.28 -3.88 12.89
CA ALA A 146 -11.38 -4.51 13.84
C ALA A 146 -10.39 -3.52 14.49
N THR A 147 -10.62 -2.21 14.33
CA THR A 147 -9.66 -1.17 14.76
C THR A 147 -9.28 -1.30 16.24
N ALA A 148 -10.23 -1.51 17.13
CA ALA A 148 -9.96 -1.66 18.57
C ALA A 148 -9.08 -2.88 18.88
N ALA A 149 -9.35 -4.03 18.25
CA ALA A 149 -8.55 -5.25 18.40
C ALA A 149 -7.14 -5.06 17.81
N THR A 150 -7.05 -4.44 16.65
CA THR A 150 -5.77 -4.10 16.00
C THR A 150 -4.92 -3.20 16.89
N LEU A 151 -5.49 -2.11 17.39
CA LEU A 151 -4.80 -1.19 18.31
C LEU A 151 -4.35 -1.88 19.59
N LYS A 152 -5.20 -2.72 20.18
CA LYS A 152 -4.86 -3.50 21.37
C LYS A 152 -3.61 -4.37 21.12
N ILE A 153 -3.61 -5.14 20.05
CA ILE A 153 -2.47 -6.01 19.69
C ILE A 153 -1.20 -5.18 19.49
N LEU A 154 -1.28 -4.10 18.72
CA LEU A 154 -0.12 -3.25 18.45
C LEU A 154 0.40 -2.55 19.73
N GLN A 155 -0.48 -2.15 20.65
CA GLN A 155 -0.08 -1.55 21.93
C GLN A 155 0.59 -2.55 22.86
N GLU A 156 0.12 -3.79 22.91
CA GLU A 156 0.74 -4.88 23.67
C GLU A 156 2.16 -5.18 23.19
N ASP A 157 2.39 -5.10 21.87
CA ASP A 157 3.68 -5.37 21.22
C ASP A 157 4.52 -4.09 20.95
N ARG A 158 4.15 -2.95 21.49
CA ARG A 158 4.71 -1.64 21.16
C ARG A 158 6.24 -1.59 21.09
N ARG A 159 6.94 -2.34 21.95
CA ARG A 159 8.40 -2.35 22.01
C ARG A 159 9.06 -3.08 20.84
N HIS A 160 8.30 -3.91 20.15
CA HIS A 160 8.79 -4.75 19.07
C HIS A 160 8.16 -4.38 17.71
N LEU A 161 7.41 -3.27 17.67
CA LEU A 161 6.82 -2.82 16.41
C LEU A 161 7.92 -2.33 15.45
N PRO A 162 7.99 -2.90 14.26
CA PRO A 162 8.97 -2.45 13.26
C PRO A 162 8.53 -1.17 12.53
N GLY A 163 7.37 -0.57 12.94
CA GLY A 163 6.70 0.47 12.18
C GLY A 163 5.98 -0.09 10.95
N GLY A 164 5.43 0.78 10.13
CA GLY A 164 4.77 0.34 8.90
C GLY A 164 3.62 1.23 8.45
N VAL A 165 2.70 0.63 7.73
CA VAL A 165 1.61 1.31 7.04
C VAL A 165 0.27 0.71 7.46
N MET A 166 -0.65 1.59 7.89
CA MET A 166 -2.07 1.27 7.93
C MET A 166 -2.63 1.47 6.53
N HIS A 167 -2.78 0.37 5.79
CA HIS A 167 -3.24 0.41 4.42
C HIS A 167 -4.74 0.74 4.35
N CYS A 168 -5.15 1.41 3.26
CA CYS A 168 -6.54 1.77 2.96
C CYS A 168 -7.30 2.35 4.17
N PHE A 169 -6.64 3.28 4.88
CA PHE A 169 -7.16 3.82 6.13
C PHE A 169 -8.53 4.49 5.93
N GLN A 170 -9.51 4.06 6.71
CA GLN A 170 -10.89 4.55 6.66
C GLN A 170 -11.45 4.86 8.05
N GLY A 171 -10.59 4.92 9.07
CA GLY A 171 -10.96 5.24 10.45
C GLY A 171 -11.25 6.72 10.67
N ASN A 172 -11.62 7.06 11.91
CA ASN A 172 -11.82 8.41 12.38
C ASN A 172 -10.51 9.06 12.87
N LEU A 173 -10.57 10.34 13.26
CA LEU A 173 -9.38 11.09 13.67
C LEU A 173 -8.72 10.54 14.95
N ALA A 174 -9.49 10.03 15.91
CA ALA A 174 -8.94 9.44 17.13
C ALA A 174 -8.20 8.13 16.84
N GLU A 175 -8.74 7.31 15.94
CA GLU A 175 -8.08 6.10 15.45
C GLU A 175 -6.81 6.44 14.66
N ALA A 176 -6.88 7.45 13.78
CA ALA A 176 -5.71 7.95 13.05
C ALA A 176 -4.59 8.36 14.01
N GLN A 177 -4.90 9.17 15.04
CA GLN A 177 -3.92 9.61 16.04
C GLN A 177 -3.32 8.42 16.80
N ALA A 178 -4.14 7.43 17.19
CA ALA A 178 -3.65 6.25 17.89
C ALA A 178 -2.63 5.44 17.09
N PHE A 179 -2.84 5.28 15.77
CA PHE A 179 -1.86 4.63 14.90
C PHE A 179 -0.61 5.49 14.66
N LEU A 180 -0.78 6.81 14.53
CA LEU A 180 0.34 7.75 14.41
C LEU A 180 1.24 7.73 15.66
N ASP A 181 0.65 7.64 16.85
CA ASP A 181 1.37 7.56 18.14
C ASP A 181 2.16 6.24 18.30
N LEU A 182 1.77 5.20 17.56
CA LEU A 182 2.51 3.95 17.41
C LEU A 182 3.57 3.99 16.29
N GLY A 183 3.70 5.13 15.58
CA GLY A 183 4.72 5.35 14.56
C GLY A 183 4.32 4.93 13.14
N PHE A 184 3.05 4.56 12.92
CA PHE A 184 2.59 4.14 11.59
C PHE A 184 2.39 5.31 10.63
N PHE A 185 2.49 5.01 9.35
CA PHE A 185 1.97 5.85 8.27
C PHE A 185 0.53 5.48 7.96
N LEU A 186 -0.24 6.43 7.46
CA LEU A 186 -1.62 6.23 7.02
C LEU A 186 -1.68 6.34 5.50
N SER A 187 -2.10 5.27 4.83
CA SER A 187 -2.25 5.26 3.39
C SER A 187 -3.71 5.44 3.00
N PHE A 188 -3.96 6.39 2.09
CA PHE A 188 -5.28 6.70 1.56
C PHE A 188 -5.41 6.16 0.14
N SER A 189 -6.51 5.48 -0.11
CA SER A 189 -6.84 4.89 -1.42
C SER A 189 -7.81 5.78 -2.22
N GLY A 190 -8.19 5.30 -3.40
CA GLY A 190 -9.20 5.93 -4.26
C GLY A 190 -10.53 6.26 -3.58
N VAL A 191 -10.81 5.68 -2.41
CA VAL A 191 -11.97 6.00 -1.56
C VAL A 191 -12.03 7.50 -1.22
N LEU A 192 -10.88 8.17 -1.12
CA LEU A 192 -10.80 9.62 -0.84
C LEU A 192 -11.58 10.45 -1.87
N THR A 193 -11.69 9.95 -3.11
CA THR A 193 -12.40 10.62 -4.22
C THR A 193 -13.91 10.36 -4.23
N PHE A 194 -14.41 9.45 -3.36
CA PHE A 194 -15.83 9.07 -3.43
C PHE A 194 -16.74 10.17 -2.89
N PRO A 195 -17.96 10.37 -3.48
CA PRO A 195 -18.86 11.44 -3.05
C PRO A 195 -19.18 11.44 -1.55
N LYS A 196 -19.34 10.24 -0.96
CA LYS A 196 -19.70 10.08 0.46
C LYS A 196 -18.49 10.02 1.41
N ALA A 197 -17.26 10.27 0.93
CA ALA A 197 -16.04 10.15 1.74
C ALA A 197 -15.68 11.43 2.52
N GLU A 198 -16.62 12.38 2.71
CA GLU A 198 -16.30 13.60 3.46
C GLU A 198 -15.78 13.35 4.88
N PRO A 199 -16.28 12.38 5.67
CA PRO A 199 -15.67 12.06 6.96
C PRO A 199 -14.19 11.66 6.84
N LEU A 200 -13.83 10.86 5.83
CA LEU A 200 -12.45 10.45 5.56
C LEU A 200 -11.58 11.65 5.13
N ARG A 201 -12.11 12.54 4.26
CA ARG A 201 -11.42 13.78 3.88
C ARG A 201 -11.15 14.70 5.06
N GLN A 202 -12.05 14.75 6.05
CA GLN A 202 -11.80 15.50 7.30
C GLN A 202 -10.63 14.92 8.11
N VAL A 203 -10.47 13.61 8.11
CA VAL A 203 -9.30 12.97 8.73
C VAL A 203 -8.04 13.30 7.91
N ALA A 204 -8.07 13.08 6.60
CA ALA A 204 -6.93 13.32 5.72
C ALA A 204 -6.41 14.78 5.81
N ARG A 205 -7.30 15.78 6.01
CA ARG A 205 -6.93 17.19 6.23
C ARG A 205 -6.17 17.46 7.54
N ARG A 206 -6.32 16.59 8.54
CA ARG A 206 -5.83 16.85 9.92
C ARG A 206 -4.63 16.00 10.29
N VAL A 207 -4.40 14.91 9.61
CA VAL A 207 -3.22 14.06 9.84
C VAL A 207 -1.95 14.77 9.37
N PRO A 208 -0.82 14.59 10.07
CA PRO A 208 0.46 15.18 9.66
C PRO A 208 0.86 14.72 8.25
N LEU A 209 1.10 15.66 7.34
CA LEU A 209 1.43 15.36 5.95
C LEU A 209 2.66 14.46 5.78
N ASN A 210 3.63 14.54 6.69
CA ASN A 210 4.82 13.68 6.68
C ASN A 210 4.55 12.23 7.13
N ARG A 211 3.29 11.87 7.37
CA ARG A 211 2.83 10.52 7.74
C ARG A 211 1.75 9.98 6.80
N VAL A 212 1.50 10.69 5.68
CA VAL A 212 0.47 10.32 4.70
C VAL A 212 1.10 9.64 3.50
N LEU A 213 0.48 8.56 3.06
CA LEU A 213 0.79 7.82 1.84
C LEU A 213 -0.45 7.78 0.93
N VAL A 214 -0.24 7.43 -0.34
CA VAL A 214 -1.32 7.17 -1.31
C VAL A 214 -1.13 5.81 -1.94
N GLU A 215 -2.26 5.19 -2.28
CA GLU A 215 -2.31 3.86 -2.88
C GLU A 215 -3.51 3.70 -3.80
N THR A 216 -3.53 2.62 -4.57
CA THR A 216 -4.71 2.24 -5.36
C THR A 216 -5.55 1.17 -4.69
N ASP A 217 -4.95 0.18 -4.04
CA ASP A 217 -5.57 -1.10 -3.66
C ASP A 217 -6.12 -1.83 -4.90
N CYS A 218 -5.46 -1.65 -6.05
CA CYS A 218 -5.91 -2.26 -7.30
C CYS A 218 -5.82 -3.79 -7.25
N PRO A 219 -6.78 -4.51 -7.86
CA PRO A 219 -7.81 -4.08 -8.84
C PRO A 219 -9.08 -3.50 -8.22
N TYR A 220 -9.12 -3.29 -6.91
CA TYR A 220 -10.28 -2.82 -6.16
C TYR A 220 -10.33 -1.28 -6.08
N LEU A 221 -11.43 -0.74 -5.56
CA LEU A 221 -11.58 0.66 -5.11
C LEU A 221 -11.22 1.74 -6.15
N ALA A 222 -11.46 1.47 -7.46
CA ALA A 222 -11.17 2.45 -8.51
C ALA A 222 -11.70 3.86 -8.13
N PRO A 223 -10.84 4.90 -8.20
CA PRO A 223 -11.24 6.27 -7.85
C PRO A 223 -12.20 6.87 -8.89
N GLN A 224 -12.81 8.01 -8.60
CA GLN A 224 -13.44 8.82 -9.63
C GLN A 224 -12.35 9.35 -10.60
N PRO A 225 -12.63 9.41 -11.93
CA PRO A 225 -13.87 9.06 -12.62
C PRO A 225 -14.01 7.58 -13.05
N TRP A 226 -13.11 6.68 -12.60
CA TRP A 226 -13.08 5.28 -13.04
C TRP A 226 -13.93 4.33 -12.18
N ARG A 227 -14.81 4.84 -11.32
CA ARG A 227 -15.69 3.99 -10.49
C ARG A 227 -16.40 2.94 -11.32
N GLY A 228 -16.41 1.69 -10.81
CA GLY A 228 -17.01 0.54 -11.49
C GLY A 228 -16.13 -0.15 -12.53
N LYS A 229 -14.95 0.39 -12.83
CA LYS A 229 -13.91 -0.26 -13.65
C LYS A 229 -12.90 -1.00 -12.79
N VAL A 230 -12.11 -1.85 -13.39
CA VAL A 230 -10.92 -2.44 -12.77
C VAL A 230 -9.95 -1.31 -12.47
N ASN A 231 -9.47 -1.25 -11.22
CA ASN A 231 -8.47 -0.28 -10.81
C ASN A 231 -7.07 -0.72 -11.25
N GLU A 232 -6.16 0.22 -11.43
CA GLU A 232 -4.77 -0.02 -11.78
C GLU A 232 -3.83 1.04 -11.18
N PRO A 233 -2.51 0.79 -11.04
CA PRO A 233 -1.59 1.71 -10.38
C PRO A 233 -1.55 3.11 -10.99
N ALA A 234 -1.80 3.25 -12.30
CA ALA A 234 -1.90 4.56 -12.97
C ALA A 234 -2.93 5.49 -12.31
N TYR A 235 -3.96 4.92 -11.68
CA TYR A 235 -5.05 5.70 -11.07
C TYR A 235 -4.72 6.25 -9.68
N VAL A 236 -3.53 5.94 -9.12
CA VAL A 236 -3.05 6.58 -7.88
C VAL A 236 -2.94 8.10 -8.04
N THR A 237 -2.78 8.58 -9.28
CA THR A 237 -2.79 10.01 -9.63
C THR A 237 -4.04 10.73 -9.13
N ALA A 238 -5.21 10.07 -9.20
CA ALA A 238 -6.46 10.66 -8.72
C ALA A 238 -6.51 10.74 -7.18
N THR A 239 -5.95 9.76 -6.49
CA THR A 239 -5.84 9.79 -5.02
C THR A 239 -4.88 10.90 -4.59
N ALA A 240 -3.73 11.02 -5.25
CA ALA A 240 -2.77 12.09 -4.99
C ALA A 240 -3.34 13.49 -5.30
N ALA A 241 -4.10 13.63 -6.39
CA ALA A 241 -4.77 14.88 -6.73
C ALA A 241 -5.83 15.27 -5.68
N ALA A 242 -6.62 14.31 -5.19
CA ALA A 242 -7.57 14.56 -4.12
C ALA A 242 -6.87 14.98 -2.81
N LEU A 243 -5.74 14.36 -2.46
CA LEU A 243 -4.93 14.77 -1.31
C LEU A 243 -4.36 16.18 -1.50
N ALA A 244 -3.86 16.49 -2.68
CA ALA A 244 -3.33 17.83 -3.03
C ALA A 244 -4.40 18.91 -2.84
N GLU A 245 -5.61 18.69 -3.37
CA GLU A 245 -6.75 19.59 -3.21
C GLU A 245 -7.09 19.84 -1.73
N LEU A 246 -7.11 18.78 -0.90
CA LEU A 246 -7.40 18.89 0.52
C LEU A 246 -6.42 19.79 1.29
N HIS A 247 -5.19 19.91 0.81
CA HIS A 247 -4.11 20.66 1.47
C HIS A 247 -3.68 21.91 0.71
N ASN A 248 -4.39 22.31 -0.36
CA ASN A 248 -4.03 23.43 -1.23
C ASN A 248 -2.61 23.31 -1.80
N LEU A 249 -2.20 22.09 -2.16
CA LEU A 249 -0.94 21.77 -2.81
C LEU A 249 -1.16 21.56 -4.32
N SER A 250 -0.11 21.74 -5.10
CA SER A 250 -0.08 21.18 -6.46
C SER A 250 0.03 19.66 -6.42
N LEU A 251 -0.35 18.98 -7.49
CA LEU A 251 -0.15 17.52 -7.62
C LEU A 251 1.33 17.14 -7.48
N GLU A 252 2.23 17.98 -8.02
CA GLU A 252 3.68 17.77 -7.93
C GLU A 252 4.19 17.82 -6.49
N GLU A 253 3.74 18.79 -5.70
CA GLU A 253 4.08 18.89 -4.27
C GLU A 253 3.56 17.70 -3.48
N ALA A 254 2.31 17.28 -3.70
CA ALA A 254 1.73 16.12 -3.05
C ALA A 254 2.45 14.81 -3.45
N ALA A 255 2.81 14.68 -4.73
CA ALA A 255 3.58 13.55 -5.24
C ALA A 255 4.96 13.47 -4.59
N LEU A 256 5.70 14.58 -4.54
CA LEU A 256 7.02 14.65 -3.90
C LEU A 256 6.95 14.30 -2.41
N LEU A 257 5.95 14.82 -1.73
CA LEU A 257 5.73 14.56 -0.30
C LEU A 257 5.44 13.08 -0.04
N THR A 258 4.46 12.51 -0.74
CA THR A 258 4.07 11.11 -0.56
C THR A 258 5.17 10.15 -1.03
N TRP A 259 5.94 10.51 -2.05
CA TRP A 259 7.14 9.78 -2.47
C TRP A 259 8.17 9.68 -1.34
N LYS A 260 8.56 10.80 -0.73
CA LYS A 260 9.49 10.83 0.41
C LYS A 260 8.97 10.00 1.58
N ASN A 261 7.69 10.14 1.90
CA ASN A 261 7.07 9.34 2.95
C ASN A 261 7.10 7.85 2.64
N THR A 262 6.91 7.47 1.37
CA THR A 262 6.98 6.06 0.93
C THR A 262 8.38 5.50 1.13
N LEU A 263 9.42 6.25 0.74
CA LEU A 263 10.81 5.84 0.96
C LEU A 263 11.08 5.63 2.47
N ALA A 264 10.65 6.56 3.32
CA ALA A 264 10.80 6.46 4.77
C ALA A 264 10.00 5.29 5.35
N ALA A 265 8.76 5.07 4.91
CA ALA A 265 7.90 3.99 5.41
C ALA A 265 8.46 2.59 5.14
N PHE A 266 9.17 2.42 4.02
CA PHE A 266 9.71 1.14 3.59
C PHE A 266 11.25 1.03 3.70
N GLY A 267 11.91 2.02 4.31
CA GLY A 267 13.38 2.01 4.48
C GLY A 267 14.15 2.07 3.17
N LEU A 268 13.65 2.82 2.18
CA LEU A 268 14.22 2.94 0.84
C LEU A 268 15.01 4.25 0.63
N ASP A 269 15.21 5.07 1.66
CA ASP A 269 15.85 6.39 1.57
C ASP A 269 17.26 6.38 0.95
N GLY A 270 17.96 5.23 1.00
CA GLY A 270 19.27 5.05 0.37
C GLY A 270 19.23 4.72 -1.13
N GLN A 271 18.05 4.47 -1.71
CA GLN A 271 17.89 4.02 -3.09
C GLN A 271 17.52 5.14 -4.09
N GLU A 272 17.64 6.40 -3.71
CA GLU A 272 17.39 7.55 -4.62
C GLU A 272 18.22 7.54 -5.93
N ARG A 273 19.19 6.62 -6.05
CA ARG A 273 20.08 6.50 -7.23
C ARG A 273 19.59 5.52 -8.30
N ILE A 274 18.48 4.82 -8.11
CA ILE A 274 17.90 3.92 -9.11
C ILE A 274 17.08 4.76 -10.12
N GLY A 275 17.74 5.36 -11.10
CA GLY A 275 17.04 6.06 -12.18
C GLY A 275 17.85 7.14 -12.90
N LYS A 276 19.13 7.28 -12.62
CA LYS A 276 20.05 7.92 -13.57
C LYS A 276 20.67 6.81 -14.39
N SER A 277 19.97 6.37 -15.46
CA SER A 277 20.60 5.70 -16.59
C SER A 277 21.66 6.66 -17.12
N GLU A 278 22.88 6.16 -17.14
CA GLU A 278 23.98 6.76 -17.88
C GLU A 278 23.48 7.08 -19.30
N GLY A 279 23.51 8.39 -19.65
CA GLY A 279 23.29 8.87 -21.00
C GLY A 279 24.54 8.68 -21.84
#